data_12600a9f80a98a712360f7765d651d77
#
_entry.id   12600a9f80a98a712360f7765d651d77
#
_cell.length_a   1.000
_cell.length_b   1.000
_cell.length_c   1.000
_cell.angle_alpha   90.00
_cell.angle_beta   90.00
_cell.angle_gamma   90.00
#
_symmetry.space_group_name_H-M   'P 1'
#
loop_
_entity.id
_entity.type
_entity.pdbx_description
1 polymer ?
#
loop_
_entity_poly.entity_id
_entity_poly.type
_entity_poly.pdbx_seq_one_letter_code
_entity_poly.pdbx_strand_id
1 'polypeptide(L)'
;MMALGADWCNAARGFMFALGCIQSQSCHTGACPTGVATQDPHRQRALVVADKAERVWRFHRHTLEALKELVQAAGLMHPGQISASHIVRRSSQGVTLLSSALPFVAEGSILAAEQGEQEWPNDMFRTFWPLASADTFELRMDLKRAVASGHPNAATARPVFMMQRAE
;
A
#
# COMPACT_ATOMS: atom_id res chain seq x y z
N MET A 1 -2.68 -6.89 -0.14
CA MET A 1 -2.47 -5.61 -0.86
C MET A 1 -3.47 -5.46 -2.00
N MET A 2 -3.61 -6.44 -2.92
CA MET A 2 -4.65 -6.41 -3.98
C MET A 2 -6.05 -6.09 -3.42
N ALA A 3 -6.45 -6.75 -2.33
CA ALA A 3 -7.73 -6.48 -1.65
C ALA A 3 -7.90 -5.04 -1.11
N LEU A 4 -6.83 -4.27 -1.04
CA LEU A 4 -6.82 -2.85 -0.65
C LEU A 4 -6.73 -1.90 -1.85
N GLY A 5 -6.89 -2.42 -3.07
CA GLY A 5 -6.88 -1.64 -4.30
C GLY A 5 -5.52 -1.49 -4.99
N ALA A 6 -4.53 -2.30 -4.64
CA ALA A 6 -3.27 -2.29 -5.38
C ALA A 6 -3.41 -3.01 -6.73
N ASP A 7 -2.97 -2.41 -7.82
CA ASP A 7 -2.95 -3.02 -9.16
C ASP A 7 -1.89 -4.11 -9.27
N TRP A 8 -0.75 -3.94 -8.58
CA TRP A 8 0.31 -4.95 -8.47
C TRP A 8 1.02 -4.86 -7.12
N CYS A 9 1.80 -5.89 -6.81
CA CYS A 9 2.57 -5.95 -5.57
C CYS A 9 4.04 -6.25 -5.87
N ASN A 10 4.93 -5.43 -5.33
CA ASN A 10 6.36 -5.71 -5.35
C ASN A 10 6.74 -6.60 -4.17
N ALA A 11 7.53 -7.64 -4.43
CA ALA A 11 8.02 -8.56 -3.42
C ALA A 11 9.56 -8.52 -3.38
N ALA A 12 10.12 -7.77 -2.44
CA ALA A 12 11.59 -7.65 -2.32
C ALA A 12 12.18 -8.72 -1.40
N ARG A 13 11.66 -8.86 -0.19
CA ARG A 13 12.27 -9.69 0.86
C ARG A 13 12.30 -11.17 0.53
N GLY A 14 11.25 -11.72 -0.06
CA GLY A 14 11.22 -13.11 -0.50
C GLY A 14 12.29 -13.42 -1.54
N PHE A 15 12.47 -12.54 -2.51
CA PHE A 15 13.53 -12.65 -3.52
C PHE A 15 14.94 -12.51 -2.93
N MET A 16 15.12 -11.66 -1.92
CA MET A 16 16.39 -11.58 -1.19
C MET A 16 16.72 -12.92 -0.50
N PHE A 17 15.75 -13.61 0.09
CA PHE A 17 15.97 -14.96 0.64
C PHE A 17 16.33 -15.98 -0.43
N ALA A 18 15.69 -15.92 -1.58
CA ALA A 18 16.05 -16.78 -2.71
C ALA A 18 17.50 -16.55 -3.15
N LEU A 19 18.01 -15.32 -3.09
CA LEU A 19 19.41 -14.99 -3.32
C LEU A 19 20.37 -15.49 -2.22
N GLY A 20 19.86 -15.79 -1.03
CA GLY A 20 20.66 -16.26 0.09
C GLY A 20 20.80 -15.29 1.24
N CYS A 21 19.93 -14.29 1.37
CA CYS A 21 19.90 -13.40 2.53
C CYS A 21 19.60 -14.20 3.80
N ILE A 22 20.40 -14.00 4.84
CA ILE A 22 20.26 -14.64 6.16
C ILE A 22 19.76 -13.68 7.23
N GLN A 23 19.24 -12.52 6.85
CA GLN A 23 18.77 -11.48 7.78
C GLN A 23 19.83 -10.99 8.79
N SER A 24 21.06 -10.86 8.36
CA SER A 24 22.16 -10.37 9.22
C SER A 24 21.98 -8.92 9.68
N GLN A 25 21.00 -8.19 9.11
CA GLN A 25 20.67 -6.78 9.41
C GLN A 25 21.83 -5.78 9.24
N SER A 26 22.94 -6.21 8.60
CA SER A 26 24.12 -5.40 8.31
C SER A 26 24.16 -4.86 6.87
N CYS A 27 23.02 -4.79 6.19
CA CYS A 27 22.93 -4.36 4.79
C CYS A 27 23.47 -2.93 4.58
N HIS A 28 23.18 -2.03 5.50
CA HIS A 28 23.57 -0.62 5.45
C HIS A 28 25.06 -0.38 5.67
N THR A 29 25.80 -1.37 6.19
CA THR A 29 27.23 -1.26 6.47
C THR A 29 28.11 -1.74 5.32
N GLY A 30 27.53 -2.36 4.29
CA GLY A 30 28.29 -3.06 3.23
C GLY A 30 28.93 -4.37 3.67
N ALA A 31 28.77 -4.78 4.94
CA ALA A 31 29.37 -5.97 5.51
C ALA A 31 28.50 -7.24 5.43
N CYS A 32 27.63 -7.31 4.40
CA CYS A 32 26.75 -8.46 4.20
C CYS A 32 27.55 -9.77 4.08
N PRO A 33 27.33 -10.77 4.97
CA PRO A 33 28.14 -12.00 4.99
C PRO A 33 27.88 -12.92 3.80
N THR A 34 26.72 -12.77 3.14
CA THR A 34 26.32 -13.61 2.01
C THR A 34 26.49 -12.94 0.66
N GLY A 35 27.05 -11.73 0.61
CA GLY A 35 27.30 -11.01 -0.62
C GLY A 35 26.10 -10.31 -1.26
N VAL A 36 24.87 -10.46 -0.70
CA VAL A 36 23.61 -9.96 -1.32
C VAL A 36 23.55 -8.44 -1.31
N ALA A 37 24.04 -7.80 -0.23
CA ALA A 37 23.98 -6.35 -0.05
C ALA A 37 25.36 -5.80 0.32
N THR A 38 26.31 -5.83 -0.62
CA THR A 38 27.67 -5.33 -0.43
C THR A 38 28.27 -4.94 -1.78
N GLN A 39 29.23 -4.01 -1.75
CA GLN A 39 30.09 -3.67 -2.90
C GLN A 39 31.48 -4.33 -2.79
N ASP A 40 31.75 -5.08 -1.72
CA ASP A 40 33.00 -5.80 -1.53
C ASP A 40 33.10 -7.00 -2.50
N PRO A 41 34.04 -7.03 -3.47
CA PRO A 41 34.19 -8.12 -4.43
C PRO A 41 34.48 -9.48 -3.76
N HIS A 42 35.14 -9.51 -2.61
CA HIS A 42 35.42 -10.76 -1.90
C HIS A 42 34.13 -11.38 -1.35
N ARG A 43 33.23 -10.56 -0.82
CA ARG A 43 31.92 -11.00 -0.33
C ARG A 43 30.98 -11.36 -1.47
N GLN A 44 31.01 -10.62 -2.58
CA GLN A 44 30.18 -10.88 -3.76
C GLN A 44 30.48 -12.24 -4.42
N ARG A 45 31.65 -12.85 -4.20
CA ARG A 45 31.98 -14.20 -4.69
C ARG A 45 31.00 -15.26 -4.21
N ALA A 46 30.30 -15.05 -3.10
CA ALA A 46 29.24 -15.94 -2.62
C ALA A 46 27.99 -15.93 -3.52
N LEU A 47 27.82 -14.95 -4.38
CA LEU A 47 26.75 -14.85 -5.36
C LEU A 47 27.16 -15.51 -6.68
N VAL A 48 27.09 -16.85 -6.71
CA VAL A 48 27.27 -17.60 -7.97
C VAL A 48 26.04 -17.40 -8.83
N VAL A 49 26.15 -16.59 -9.88
CA VAL A 49 25.01 -16.09 -10.68
C VAL A 49 24.13 -17.24 -11.21
N ALA A 50 24.71 -18.30 -11.77
CA ALA A 50 23.94 -19.41 -12.32
C ALA A 50 23.08 -20.11 -11.26
N ASP A 51 23.64 -20.37 -10.05
CA ASP A 51 22.90 -20.95 -8.93
C ASP A 51 21.79 -20.00 -8.43
N LYS A 52 22.11 -18.73 -8.28
CA LYS A 52 21.15 -17.75 -7.75
C LYS A 52 20.03 -17.45 -8.74
N ALA A 53 20.31 -17.40 -10.03
CA ALA A 53 19.29 -17.24 -11.07
C ALA A 53 18.27 -18.37 -11.04
N GLU A 54 18.74 -19.63 -10.96
CA GLU A 54 17.88 -20.80 -10.86
C GLU A 54 17.01 -20.77 -9.59
N ARG A 55 17.58 -20.40 -8.44
CA ARG A 55 16.85 -20.28 -7.18
C ARG A 55 15.76 -19.21 -7.23
N VAL A 56 16.08 -18.04 -7.80
CA VAL A 56 15.11 -16.94 -7.98
C VAL A 56 13.99 -17.35 -8.92
N TRP A 57 14.31 -18.01 -10.03
CA TRP A 57 13.33 -18.52 -10.97
C TRP A 57 12.37 -19.53 -10.32
N ARG A 58 12.89 -20.50 -9.58
CA ARG A 58 12.07 -21.50 -8.86
C ARG A 58 11.19 -20.83 -7.80
N PHE A 59 11.75 -19.92 -7.01
CA PHE A 59 11.00 -19.17 -6.00
C PHE A 59 9.85 -18.40 -6.63
N HIS A 60 10.11 -17.68 -7.72
CA HIS A 60 9.08 -16.93 -8.45
C HIS A 60 7.97 -17.84 -8.99
N ARG A 61 8.35 -18.94 -9.65
CA ARG A 61 7.39 -19.90 -10.18
C ARG A 61 6.49 -20.47 -9.08
N HIS A 62 7.04 -20.96 -7.99
CA HIS A 62 6.26 -21.50 -6.89
C HIS A 62 5.38 -20.43 -6.21
N THR A 63 5.83 -19.18 -6.14
CA THR A 63 5.02 -18.08 -5.64
C THR A 63 3.80 -17.82 -6.52
N LEU A 64 3.97 -17.88 -7.85
CA LEU A 64 2.85 -17.73 -8.79
C LEU A 64 1.90 -18.93 -8.76
N GLU A 65 2.42 -20.14 -8.62
CA GLU A 65 1.61 -21.36 -8.44
C GLU A 65 0.75 -21.24 -7.17
N ALA A 66 1.34 -20.85 -6.03
CA ALA A 66 0.61 -20.65 -4.78
C ALA A 66 -0.44 -19.52 -4.89
N LEU A 67 -0.11 -18.40 -5.57
CA LEU A 67 -1.08 -17.34 -5.82
C LEU A 67 -2.25 -17.86 -6.66
N LYS A 68 -1.99 -18.62 -7.70
CA LYS A 68 -3.02 -19.24 -8.55
C LYS A 68 -3.96 -20.12 -7.73
N GLU A 69 -3.42 -20.97 -6.86
CA GLU A 69 -4.22 -21.83 -5.98
C GLU A 69 -5.13 -21.01 -5.06
N LEU A 70 -4.61 -19.91 -4.45
CA LEU A 70 -5.39 -19.04 -3.59
C LEU A 70 -6.52 -18.32 -4.36
N VAL A 71 -6.23 -17.83 -5.57
CA VAL A 71 -7.22 -17.20 -6.44
C VAL A 71 -8.33 -18.17 -6.82
N GLN A 72 -7.96 -19.40 -7.20
CA GLN A 72 -8.91 -20.47 -7.55
C GLN A 72 -9.74 -20.91 -6.34
N ALA A 73 -9.13 -21.05 -5.18
CA ALA A 73 -9.82 -21.41 -3.94
C ALA A 73 -10.85 -20.33 -3.53
N ALA A 74 -10.60 -19.06 -3.87
CA ALA A 74 -11.54 -17.96 -3.68
C ALA A 74 -12.65 -17.91 -4.75
N GLY A 75 -12.65 -18.83 -5.74
CA GLY A 75 -13.60 -18.83 -6.85
C GLY A 75 -13.34 -17.75 -7.90
N LEU A 76 -12.13 -17.20 -7.95
CA LEU A 76 -11.74 -16.11 -8.82
C LEU A 76 -10.93 -16.62 -10.02
N MET A 77 -10.96 -15.89 -11.12
CA MET A 77 -10.22 -16.19 -12.34
C MET A 77 -8.92 -15.40 -12.48
N HIS A 78 -8.80 -14.25 -11.78
CA HIS A 78 -7.66 -13.36 -11.88
C HIS A 78 -7.38 -12.66 -10.53
N PRO A 79 -6.11 -12.43 -10.15
CA PRO A 79 -5.76 -11.73 -8.90
C PRO A 79 -6.37 -10.33 -8.77
N GLY A 80 -6.57 -9.61 -9.88
CA GLY A 80 -7.24 -8.31 -9.90
C GLY A 80 -8.70 -8.32 -9.45
N GLN A 81 -9.32 -9.50 -9.34
CA GLN A 81 -10.68 -9.66 -8.80
C GLN A 81 -10.70 -9.78 -7.27
N ILE A 82 -9.53 -9.87 -6.63
CA ILE A 82 -9.44 -9.92 -5.18
C ILE A 82 -9.89 -8.57 -4.60
N SER A 83 -10.91 -8.60 -3.75
CA SER A 83 -11.45 -7.45 -3.05
C SER A 83 -11.41 -7.63 -1.53
N ALA A 84 -11.74 -6.59 -0.79
CA ALA A 84 -11.82 -6.63 0.67
C ALA A 84 -12.84 -7.66 1.21
N SER A 85 -13.83 -8.07 0.39
CA SER A 85 -14.79 -9.10 0.75
C SER A 85 -14.23 -10.53 0.75
N HIS A 86 -13.09 -10.77 0.09
CA HIS A 86 -12.41 -12.06 0.08
C HIS A 86 -11.43 -12.22 1.27
N ILE A 87 -11.21 -11.18 2.04
CA ILE A 87 -10.25 -11.18 3.15
C ILE A 87 -10.98 -11.17 4.48
N VAL A 88 -10.58 -12.08 5.34
CA VAL A 88 -11.11 -12.23 6.69
C VAL A 88 -10.05 -11.80 7.69
N ARG A 89 -10.42 -10.92 8.61
CA ARG A 89 -9.60 -10.51 9.75
C ARG A 89 -10.04 -11.27 10.99
N ARG A 90 -9.12 -12.01 11.60
CA ARG A 90 -9.31 -12.59 12.94
C ARG A 90 -8.83 -11.59 14.00
N SER A 91 -9.65 -11.33 15.00
CA SER A 91 -9.32 -10.53 16.18
C SER A 91 -9.71 -11.28 17.45
N SER A 92 -9.41 -10.72 18.62
CA SER A 92 -9.87 -11.25 19.92
C SER A 92 -11.40 -11.23 20.05
N GLN A 93 -12.08 -10.40 19.29
CA GLN A 93 -13.54 -10.24 19.30
C GLN A 93 -14.25 -11.13 18.26
N GLY A 94 -13.49 -11.92 17.48
CA GLY A 94 -14.07 -12.81 16.46
C GLY A 94 -13.48 -12.60 15.07
N VAL A 95 -14.26 -12.97 14.07
CA VAL A 95 -13.90 -12.96 12.66
C VAL A 95 -14.73 -11.90 11.95
N THR A 96 -14.10 -11.00 11.21
CA THR A 96 -14.75 -9.92 10.48
C THR A 96 -14.21 -9.85 9.06
N LEU A 97 -15.08 -9.64 8.08
CA LEU A 97 -14.66 -9.35 6.72
C LEU A 97 -13.91 -8.01 6.67
N LEU A 98 -12.86 -7.92 5.87
CA LEU A 98 -12.10 -6.69 5.71
C LEU A 98 -12.98 -5.58 5.11
N SER A 99 -13.92 -5.92 4.23
CA SER A 99 -14.91 -4.99 3.67
C SER A 99 -15.82 -4.33 4.71
N SER A 100 -16.06 -5.01 5.84
CA SER A 100 -16.84 -4.44 6.96
C SER A 100 -15.97 -3.59 7.90
N ALA A 101 -14.66 -3.78 7.87
CA ALA A 101 -13.72 -3.06 8.73
C ALA A 101 -13.15 -1.80 8.08
N LEU A 102 -13.23 -1.70 6.75
CA LEU A 102 -12.73 -0.57 5.96
C LEU A 102 -13.88 0.12 5.25
N PRO A 103 -13.93 1.46 5.28
CA PRO A 103 -14.91 2.20 4.50
C PRO A 103 -14.64 1.94 3.01
N PHE A 104 -15.67 1.48 2.31
CA PHE A 104 -15.61 1.35 0.86
C PHE A 104 -15.80 2.73 0.22
N VAL A 105 -14.93 3.05 -0.73
CA VAL A 105 -15.01 4.28 -1.52
C VAL A 105 -15.10 3.87 -2.98
N ALA A 106 -16.22 4.21 -3.62
CA ALA A 106 -16.41 3.91 -5.03
C ALA A 106 -15.43 4.71 -5.90
N GLU A 107 -15.01 4.13 -7.00
CA GLU A 107 -14.14 4.79 -7.97
C GLU A 107 -14.76 6.12 -8.44
N GLY A 108 -13.95 7.19 -8.49
CA GLY A 108 -14.38 8.52 -8.88
C GLY A 108 -15.21 9.30 -7.86
N SER A 109 -15.72 8.65 -6.79
CA SER A 109 -16.66 9.30 -5.85
C SER A 109 -16.06 10.49 -5.09
N ILE A 110 -14.76 10.49 -4.81
CA ILE A 110 -14.10 11.61 -4.15
C ILE A 110 -14.04 12.82 -5.07
N LEU A 111 -13.69 12.61 -6.34
CA LEU A 111 -13.62 13.70 -7.35
C LEU A 111 -15.01 14.27 -7.64
N ALA A 112 -16.03 13.42 -7.77
CA ALA A 112 -17.40 13.86 -7.96
C ALA A 112 -17.92 14.66 -6.75
N ALA A 113 -17.55 14.26 -5.53
CA ALA A 113 -17.88 15.02 -4.32
C ALA A 113 -17.15 16.37 -4.26
N GLU A 114 -15.90 16.45 -4.70
CA GLU A 114 -15.14 17.71 -4.80
C GLU A 114 -15.77 18.67 -5.80
N GLN A 115 -16.33 18.16 -6.90
CA GLN A 115 -17.04 18.94 -7.91
C GLN A 115 -18.48 19.31 -7.49
N GLY A 116 -18.95 18.77 -6.37
CA GLY A 116 -20.30 19.01 -5.87
C GLY A 116 -21.39 18.22 -6.58
N GLU A 117 -21.02 17.17 -7.32
CA GLU A 117 -21.93 16.31 -8.07
C GLU A 117 -22.58 15.23 -7.18
N GLN A 118 -21.94 14.90 -6.05
CA GLN A 118 -22.45 13.95 -5.07
C GLN A 118 -21.98 14.28 -3.64
N GLU A 119 -22.55 13.58 -2.66
CA GLU A 119 -22.09 13.68 -1.27
C GLU A 119 -20.75 12.96 -1.07
N TRP A 120 -19.99 13.41 -0.07
CA TRP A 120 -18.72 12.78 0.31
C TRP A 120 -18.97 11.32 0.77
N PRO A 121 -18.11 10.38 0.35
CA PRO A 121 -18.26 8.96 0.69
C PRO A 121 -18.31 8.68 2.19
N ASN A 122 -17.64 9.49 2.99
CA ASN A 122 -17.65 9.44 4.45
C ASN A 122 -17.09 10.75 5.05
N ASP A 123 -17.23 10.90 6.37
CA ASP A 123 -16.79 12.10 7.09
C ASP A 123 -15.27 12.33 7.06
N MET A 124 -14.48 11.26 6.94
CA MET A 124 -13.03 11.38 6.82
C MET A 124 -12.66 12.13 5.54
N PHE A 125 -13.20 11.75 4.39
CA PHE A 125 -12.93 12.43 3.13
C PHE A 125 -13.53 13.84 3.11
N ARG A 126 -14.73 14.03 3.66
CA ARG A 126 -15.34 15.36 3.80
C ARG A 126 -14.44 16.32 4.59
N THR A 127 -13.79 15.83 5.65
CA THR A 127 -12.98 16.66 6.53
C THR A 127 -11.56 16.88 5.99
N PHE A 128 -10.92 15.84 5.49
CA PHE A 128 -9.47 15.90 5.21
C PHE A 128 -9.13 16.13 3.74
N TRP A 129 -9.96 15.68 2.81
CA TRP A 129 -9.66 15.83 1.39
C TRP A 129 -9.54 17.30 0.94
N PRO A 130 -10.45 18.23 1.31
CA PRO A 130 -10.31 19.65 0.93
C PRO A 130 -9.07 20.33 1.51
N LEU A 131 -8.40 19.70 2.45
CA LEU A 131 -7.21 20.19 3.14
C LEU A 131 -5.93 19.48 2.68
N ALA A 132 -6.06 18.47 1.83
CA ALA A 132 -4.94 17.77 1.25
C ALA A 132 -4.17 18.69 0.29
N SER A 133 -2.86 18.48 0.21
CA SER A 133 -1.97 19.19 -0.71
C SER A 133 -1.07 18.19 -1.42
N ALA A 134 -0.79 18.43 -2.69
CA ALA A 134 0.20 17.67 -3.44
C ALA A 134 1.65 17.98 -3.01
N ASP A 135 1.87 19.12 -2.36
CA ASP A 135 3.21 19.62 -2.03
C ASP A 135 3.71 19.14 -0.67
N THR A 136 2.80 18.79 0.25
CA THR A 136 3.17 18.39 1.62
C THR A 136 2.14 17.49 2.27
N PHE A 137 2.61 16.56 3.11
CA PHE A 137 1.76 15.76 4.01
C PHE A 137 1.50 16.43 5.36
N GLU A 138 2.03 17.64 5.59
CA GLU A 138 1.77 18.36 6.83
C GLU A 138 0.33 18.88 6.87
N LEU A 139 -0.33 18.65 8.00
CA LEU A 139 -1.63 19.25 8.26
C LEU A 139 -1.46 20.77 8.40
N ARG A 140 -2.30 21.53 7.73
CA ARG A 140 -2.34 22.99 7.86
C ARG A 140 -2.59 23.39 9.32
N MET A 141 -2.04 24.51 9.73
CA MET A 141 -2.08 24.97 11.13
C MET A 141 -3.50 25.23 11.64
N ASP A 142 -4.39 25.70 10.77
CA ASP A 142 -5.81 25.87 11.05
C ASP A 142 -6.49 24.55 11.38
N LEU A 143 -6.16 23.48 10.64
CA LEU A 143 -6.67 22.13 10.91
C LEU A 143 -6.07 21.52 12.19
N LYS A 144 -4.76 21.70 12.42
CA LYS A 144 -4.11 21.24 13.66
C LYS A 144 -4.83 21.81 14.89
N ARG A 145 -5.21 23.10 14.86
CA ARG A 145 -5.98 23.74 15.93
C ARG A 145 -7.39 23.20 16.05
N ALA A 146 -8.09 22.99 14.93
CA ALA A 146 -9.46 22.49 14.92
C ALA A 146 -9.54 21.04 15.42
N VAL A 147 -8.61 20.17 15.01
CA VAL A 147 -8.53 18.80 15.52
C VAL A 147 -8.18 18.78 17.01
N ALA A 148 -7.27 19.63 17.46
CA ALA A 148 -6.89 19.72 18.88
C ALA A 148 -8.02 20.25 19.78
N SER A 149 -8.92 21.09 19.23
CA SER A 149 -10.07 21.66 19.96
C SER A 149 -11.31 20.76 20.00
N GLY A 150 -11.29 19.61 19.32
CA GLY A 150 -12.41 18.67 19.28
C GLY A 150 -13.67 19.24 18.61
N HIS A 151 -13.57 20.30 17.82
CA HIS A 151 -14.71 20.91 17.16
C HIS A 151 -15.15 20.12 15.92
N PRO A 152 -16.39 19.61 15.87
CA PRO A 152 -16.90 18.84 14.71
C PRO A 152 -17.07 19.70 13.45
N ASN A 153 -16.96 21.03 13.52
CA ASN A 153 -17.20 21.97 12.42
C ASN A 153 -15.92 22.57 11.79
N ALA A 154 -14.76 21.93 11.94
CA ALA A 154 -13.56 22.34 11.23
C ALA A 154 -13.68 22.26 9.69
N ALA A 155 -14.71 21.55 9.20
CA ALA A 155 -14.95 21.31 7.78
C ALA A 155 -15.60 22.48 7.01
N THR A 156 -16.03 23.56 7.68
CA THR A 156 -16.74 24.67 7.01
C THR A 156 -15.84 25.83 6.57
N ALA A 157 -14.55 25.80 6.87
CA ALA A 157 -13.60 26.78 6.33
C ALA A 157 -13.27 26.39 4.87
N ARG A 158 -14.10 26.83 3.93
CA ARG A 158 -13.81 26.72 2.49
C ARG A 158 -12.47 27.39 2.20
N PRO A 159 -11.48 26.68 1.63
CA PRO A 159 -10.39 27.39 0.94
C PRO A 159 -11.01 27.98 -0.32
N VAL A 160 -11.00 29.29 -0.42
CA VAL A 160 -11.27 29.99 -1.68
C VAL A 160 -10.10 29.69 -2.61
N PHE A 161 -10.22 28.61 -3.37
CA PHE A 161 -9.36 28.39 -4.51
C PHE A 161 -9.91 29.26 -5.65
N MET A 162 -9.45 30.50 -5.72
CA MET A 162 -9.59 31.30 -6.93
C MET A 162 -8.70 30.67 -8.00
N MET A 163 -9.30 29.86 -8.87
CA MET A 163 -8.75 29.64 -10.18
C MET A 163 -8.80 30.97 -10.95
N GLN A 164 -7.71 31.71 -10.97
CA GLN A 164 -7.48 32.74 -11.98
C GLN A 164 -7.38 32.00 -13.30
N ARG A 165 -8.44 32.08 -14.11
CA ARG A 165 -8.35 31.78 -15.53
C ARG A 165 -7.39 32.79 -16.13
N ALA A 166 -6.25 32.32 -16.64
CA ALA A 166 -5.46 33.10 -17.59
C ALA A 166 -6.29 33.29 -18.85
N GLU A 167 -6.51 34.55 -19.21
CA GLU A 167 -7.01 34.97 -20.53
C GLU A 167 -5.96 34.73 -21.60
#